data_a82a37f2155f22de1a6409bb5b57fcdb
#
_entry.id   a82a37f2155f22de1a6409bb5b57fcdb
#
_cell.length_a   1.000
_cell.length_b   1.000
_cell.length_c   1.000
_cell.angle_alpha   90.00
_cell.angle_beta   90.00
_cell.angle_gamma   90.00
#
_symmetry.space_group_name_H-M   'P 1'
#
loop_
_entity.id
_entity.type
_entity.pdbx_description
1 polymer ?
#
loop_
_entity_poly.entity_id
_entity_poly.type
_entity_poly.pdbx_seq_one_letter_code
_entity_poly.pdbx_strand_id
1 'polypeptide(L)'
;MSQTIRPSSVFDSVRTPFHVSTADGIDLIGEVSAPKGESKGAILCLHPLPTAGGMMDSHVYKKAANRLPAMTGITVVRFNTRGTTSEAGTSTGEFDNGKSEKFDVEAMLSYCFDHLKLENVWVTGWSFGTDLALQHAKDPRHKEGILWLLGASK
;
A
#
# COMPACT_ATOMS: atom_id res chain seq x y z
N MET A 1 -26.32 -14.17 19.97
CA MET A 1 -25.79 -14.89 18.77
C MET A 1 -24.54 -14.17 18.27
N SER A 2 -23.42 -14.80 18.41
CA SER A 2 -22.23 -14.28 17.77
C SER A 2 -22.42 -14.44 16.25
N GLN A 3 -22.58 -13.33 15.55
CA GLN A 3 -22.42 -13.37 14.13
C GLN A 3 -20.95 -13.61 13.84
N THR A 4 -20.62 -14.83 13.48
CA THR A 4 -19.35 -15.13 12.86
C THR A 4 -19.26 -14.21 11.65
N ILE A 5 -18.31 -13.28 11.67
CA ILE A 5 -18.03 -12.46 10.48
C ILE A 5 -17.68 -13.46 9.38
N ARG A 6 -18.60 -13.66 8.48
CA ARG A 6 -18.43 -14.65 7.41
C ARG A 6 -17.28 -14.22 6.52
N PRO A 7 -16.45 -15.16 6.05
CA PRO A 7 -15.45 -14.87 5.03
C PRO A 7 -16.02 -14.21 3.76
N SER A 8 -17.33 -14.23 3.59
CA SER A 8 -18.01 -13.55 2.48
C SER A 8 -17.76 -12.05 2.41
N SER A 9 -17.43 -11.40 3.52
CA SER A 9 -17.03 -9.98 3.50
C SER A 9 -15.75 -9.73 2.68
N VAL A 10 -14.93 -10.75 2.52
CA VAL A 10 -13.74 -10.70 1.67
C VAL A 10 -14.11 -10.45 0.20
N PHE A 11 -15.28 -10.92 -0.22
CA PHE A 11 -15.73 -10.80 -1.61
C PHE A 11 -16.57 -9.54 -1.88
N ASP A 12 -16.84 -8.73 -0.86
CA ASP A 12 -17.63 -7.51 -0.99
C ASP A 12 -16.79 -6.29 -1.36
N SER A 13 -15.51 -6.47 -1.59
CA SER A 13 -14.60 -5.43 -2.08
C SER A 13 -14.32 -5.60 -3.57
N VAL A 14 -14.08 -4.49 -4.26
CA VAL A 14 -13.65 -4.47 -5.65
C VAL A 14 -12.12 -4.43 -5.67
N ARG A 15 -11.50 -5.38 -6.39
CA ARG A 15 -10.05 -5.46 -6.55
C ARG A 15 -9.66 -5.08 -7.95
N THR A 16 -8.74 -4.14 -8.07
CA THR A 16 -8.27 -3.65 -9.36
C THR A 16 -6.74 -3.65 -9.37
N PRO A 17 -6.11 -4.44 -10.22
CA PRO A 17 -4.66 -4.36 -10.43
C PRO A 17 -4.32 -3.06 -11.16
N PHE A 18 -3.12 -2.53 -10.92
CA PHE A 18 -2.68 -1.31 -11.57
C PHE A 18 -1.19 -1.33 -11.88
N HIS A 19 -0.81 -0.49 -12.81
CA HIS A 19 0.57 -0.11 -13.11
C HIS A 19 0.70 1.39 -12.96
N VAL A 20 1.78 1.83 -12.32
CA VAL A 20 2.10 3.25 -12.13
C VAL A 20 3.56 3.48 -12.45
N SER A 21 3.85 4.50 -13.27
CA SER A 21 5.23 4.87 -13.58
C SER A 21 5.73 5.95 -12.61
N THR A 22 6.96 5.78 -12.14
CA THR A 22 7.63 6.76 -11.30
C THR A 22 8.27 7.87 -12.15
N ALA A 23 8.63 8.97 -11.50
CA ALA A 23 9.29 10.10 -12.16
C ALA A 23 10.64 9.70 -12.78
N ASP A 24 11.31 8.70 -12.24
CA ASP A 24 12.59 8.18 -12.75
C ASP A 24 12.43 6.96 -13.67
N GLY A 25 11.21 6.69 -14.15
CA GLY A 25 10.98 5.72 -15.22
C GLY A 25 10.81 4.27 -14.79
N ILE A 26 10.48 4.01 -13.54
CA ILE A 26 10.22 2.67 -13.03
C ILE A 26 8.73 2.36 -13.11
N ASP A 27 8.37 1.15 -13.52
CA ASP A 27 7.00 0.68 -13.55
C ASP A 27 6.70 -0.14 -12.31
N LEU A 28 5.81 0.40 -11.49
CA LEU A 28 5.33 -0.24 -10.26
C LEU A 28 4.04 -1.00 -10.54
N ILE A 29 3.92 -2.17 -9.95
CA ILE A 29 2.67 -2.93 -9.96
C ILE A 29 2.06 -2.97 -8.58
N GLY A 30 0.74 -3.02 -8.53
CA GLY A 30 0.02 -3.12 -7.28
C GLY A 30 -1.44 -3.50 -7.48
N GLU A 31 -2.18 -3.42 -6.40
CA GLU A 31 -3.60 -3.71 -6.36
C GLU A 31 -4.32 -2.73 -5.44
N VAL A 32 -5.43 -2.21 -5.91
CA VAL A 32 -6.38 -1.45 -5.11
C VAL A 32 -7.49 -2.40 -4.66
N SER A 33 -7.75 -2.45 -3.37
CA SER A 33 -8.91 -3.12 -2.78
C SER A 33 -9.83 -2.04 -2.23
N ALA A 34 -10.97 -1.84 -2.85
CA ALA A 34 -11.89 -0.75 -2.52
C ALA A 34 -13.24 -1.29 -2.05
N PRO A 35 -13.97 -0.54 -1.18
CA PRO A 35 -15.35 -0.89 -0.87
C PRO A 35 -16.22 -0.73 -2.14
N LYS A 36 -17.36 -1.42 -2.18
CA LYS A 36 -18.30 -1.29 -3.31
C LYS A 36 -18.93 0.09 -3.41
N GLY A 37 -19.06 0.79 -2.32
CA GLY A 37 -19.60 2.13 -2.27
C GLY A 37 -18.52 3.21 -2.23
N GLU A 38 -18.88 4.36 -1.70
CA GLU A 38 -17.96 5.48 -1.54
C GLU A 38 -16.85 5.14 -0.55
N SER A 39 -15.61 5.47 -0.88
CA SER A 39 -14.46 5.25 -0.02
C SER A 39 -14.23 6.44 0.93
N LYS A 40 -13.94 6.13 2.19
CA LYS A 40 -13.60 7.13 3.21
C LYS A 40 -12.16 7.63 3.13
N GLY A 41 -11.35 6.99 2.29
CA GLY A 41 -9.93 7.28 2.15
C GLY A 41 -9.14 6.02 1.84
N ALA A 42 -7.82 6.12 1.81
CA ALA A 42 -6.94 4.99 1.51
C ALA A 42 -5.89 4.78 2.58
N ILE A 43 -5.52 3.52 2.78
CA ILE A 43 -4.31 3.12 3.47
C ILE A 43 -3.32 2.68 2.39
N LEU A 44 -2.21 3.38 2.27
CA LEU A 44 -1.10 3.01 1.40
C LEU A 44 -0.12 2.15 2.19
N CYS A 45 0.07 0.93 1.76
CA CYS A 45 0.86 -0.08 2.46
C CYS A 45 2.28 -0.16 1.89
N LEU A 46 3.27 0.12 2.72
CA LEU A 46 4.69 0.02 2.38
C LEU A 46 5.26 -1.25 3.01
N HIS A 47 5.58 -2.24 2.18
CA HIS A 47 5.96 -3.57 2.62
C HIS A 47 7.36 -3.65 3.25
N PRO A 48 7.67 -4.76 3.97
CA PRO A 48 8.98 -4.96 4.57
C PRO A 48 10.08 -5.18 3.52
N LEU A 49 11.31 -5.38 3.99
CA LEU A 49 12.52 -5.44 3.18
C LEU A 49 12.42 -6.48 2.05
N PRO A 50 12.54 -6.06 0.78
CA PRO A 50 12.40 -6.97 -0.35
C PRO A 50 13.43 -8.09 -0.35
N THR A 51 14.66 -7.80 0.05
CA THR A 51 15.73 -8.79 0.11
C THR A 51 15.54 -9.84 1.21
N ALA A 52 14.61 -9.60 2.12
CA ALA A 52 14.19 -10.55 3.16
C ALA A 52 12.81 -11.14 2.89
N GLY A 53 12.31 -11.06 1.66
CA GLY A 53 11.02 -11.62 1.26
C GLY A 53 9.83 -10.68 1.40
N GLY A 54 10.05 -9.41 1.72
CA GLY A 54 8.98 -8.41 1.80
C GLY A 54 8.41 -8.08 0.42
N MET A 55 7.11 -7.96 0.34
CA MET A 55 6.36 -7.64 -0.89
C MET A 55 4.93 -7.23 -0.54
N MET A 56 4.17 -6.79 -1.54
CA MET A 56 2.80 -6.33 -1.34
C MET A 56 1.88 -7.37 -0.70
N ASP A 57 2.15 -8.66 -0.88
CA ASP A 57 1.35 -9.75 -0.32
C ASP A 57 1.85 -10.22 1.06
N SER A 58 2.77 -9.50 1.68
CA SER A 58 3.15 -9.76 3.07
C SER A 58 1.89 -9.80 3.94
N HIS A 59 1.78 -10.84 4.79
CA HIS A 59 0.48 -11.33 5.25
C HIS A 59 -0.42 -10.31 5.96
N VAL A 60 0.13 -9.38 6.72
CA VAL A 60 -0.66 -8.33 7.39
C VAL A 60 -1.37 -7.44 6.38
N TYR A 61 -0.66 -7.03 5.33
CA TYR A 61 -1.23 -6.18 4.28
C TYR A 61 -2.21 -6.93 3.39
N LYS A 62 -1.94 -8.22 3.13
CA LYS A 62 -2.89 -9.05 2.41
C LYS A 62 -4.20 -9.21 3.18
N LYS A 63 -4.12 -9.44 4.51
CA LYS A 63 -5.31 -9.48 5.36
C LYS A 63 -6.04 -8.13 5.41
N ALA A 64 -5.32 -7.03 5.47
CA ALA A 64 -5.92 -5.70 5.43
C ALA A 64 -6.70 -5.49 4.14
N ALA A 65 -6.12 -5.82 3.00
CA ALA A 65 -6.78 -5.73 1.71
C ALA A 65 -8.03 -6.62 1.61
N ASN A 66 -7.99 -7.79 2.22
CA ASN A 66 -9.12 -8.73 2.21
C ASN A 66 -10.28 -8.29 3.10
N ARG A 67 -10.04 -7.54 4.15
CA ARG A 67 -11.04 -7.28 5.19
C ARG A 67 -11.46 -5.83 5.35
N LEU A 68 -10.50 -4.90 5.33
CA LEU A 68 -10.78 -3.51 5.69
C LEU A 68 -11.79 -2.81 4.76
N PRO A 69 -11.75 -2.98 3.43
CA PRO A 69 -12.69 -2.27 2.58
C PRO A 69 -14.14 -2.58 2.90
N ALA A 70 -14.49 -3.85 3.03
CA ALA A 70 -15.86 -4.28 3.34
C ALA A 70 -16.28 -3.92 4.77
N MET A 71 -15.34 -3.95 5.73
CA MET A 71 -15.65 -3.70 7.14
C MET A 71 -15.70 -2.23 7.50
N THR A 72 -14.91 -1.39 6.84
CA THR A 72 -14.69 -0.01 7.28
C THR A 72 -14.98 1.03 6.21
N GLY A 73 -15.12 0.64 4.96
CA GLY A 73 -15.25 1.58 3.83
C GLY A 73 -13.94 2.28 3.46
N ILE A 74 -12.80 1.75 3.91
CA ILE A 74 -11.47 2.30 3.59
C ILE A 74 -10.85 1.49 2.45
N THR A 75 -10.29 2.20 1.47
CA THR A 75 -9.54 1.57 0.38
C THR A 75 -8.15 1.16 0.87
N VAL A 76 -7.69 -0.03 0.47
CA VAL A 76 -6.34 -0.51 0.74
C VAL A 76 -5.55 -0.54 -0.55
N VAL A 77 -4.44 0.18 -0.60
CA VAL A 77 -3.55 0.25 -1.77
C VAL A 77 -2.24 -0.45 -1.41
N ARG A 78 -1.93 -1.49 -2.16
CA ARG A 78 -0.70 -2.27 -2.00
C ARG A 78 0.07 -2.25 -3.30
N PHE A 79 1.37 -2.22 -3.21
CA PHE A 79 2.24 -2.27 -4.39
C PHE A 79 3.59 -2.87 -4.03
N ASN A 80 4.28 -3.35 -5.05
CA ASN A 80 5.67 -3.76 -4.95
C ASN A 80 6.57 -2.56 -5.24
N THR A 81 7.50 -2.26 -4.34
CA THR A 81 8.55 -1.28 -4.62
C THR A 81 9.45 -1.77 -5.76
N ARG A 82 10.26 -0.88 -6.32
CA ARG A 82 11.18 -1.23 -7.42
C ARG A 82 11.97 -2.50 -7.14
N GLY A 83 12.07 -3.35 -8.15
CA GLY A 83 12.81 -4.60 -8.05
C GLY A 83 12.15 -5.70 -7.21
N THR A 84 10.95 -5.49 -6.75
CA THR A 84 10.22 -6.44 -5.90
C THR A 84 9.26 -7.29 -6.73
N THR A 85 9.22 -8.58 -6.44
CA THR A 85 8.35 -9.57 -7.09
C THR A 85 7.36 -10.17 -6.10
N SER A 86 6.13 -10.37 -6.56
CA SER A 86 5.09 -11.13 -5.87
C SER A 86 4.29 -11.96 -6.87
N GLU A 87 3.24 -12.63 -6.43
CA GLU A 87 2.33 -13.34 -7.36
C GLU A 87 1.67 -12.38 -8.37
N ALA A 88 1.49 -11.13 -8.00
CA ALA A 88 0.92 -10.11 -8.89
C ALA A 88 1.87 -9.72 -10.04
N GLY A 89 3.15 -10.02 -9.91
CA GLY A 89 4.18 -9.71 -10.90
C GLY A 89 5.38 -8.98 -10.28
N THR A 90 6.14 -8.34 -11.13
CA THR A 90 7.41 -7.67 -10.76
C THR A 90 7.36 -6.17 -11.10
N SER A 91 7.66 -5.32 -10.12
CA SER A 91 7.98 -3.92 -10.37
C SER A 91 9.40 -3.83 -10.97
N THR A 92 9.58 -3.02 -12.00
CA THR A 92 10.88 -2.89 -12.67
C THR A 92 11.91 -2.19 -11.78
N GLY A 93 13.13 -2.07 -12.26
CA GLY A 93 14.22 -1.47 -11.52
C GLY A 93 14.84 -2.39 -10.48
N GLU A 94 15.59 -1.81 -9.57
CA GLU A 94 16.33 -2.54 -8.54
C GLU A 94 16.15 -1.89 -7.18
N PHE A 95 16.17 -2.71 -6.15
CA PHE A 95 16.21 -2.26 -4.76
C PHE A 95 17.42 -1.35 -4.54
N ASP A 96 17.19 -0.16 -4.01
CA ASP A 96 18.23 0.87 -3.80
C ASP A 96 18.38 1.30 -2.35
N ASN A 97 18.08 0.39 -1.44
CA ASN A 97 18.29 0.59 -0.01
C ASN A 97 17.60 1.82 0.58
N GLY A 98 16.44 2.16 0.05
CA GLY A 98 15.61 3.28 0.50
C GLY A 98 15.94 4.65 -0.12
N LYS A 99 16.92 4.71 -1.00
CA LYS A 99 17.33 5.98 -1.64
C LYS A 99 16.39 6.39 -2.77
N SER A 100 16.24 5.52 -3.76
CA SER A 100 15.42 5.78 -4.94
C SER A 100 13.96 5.39 -4.74
N GLU A 101 13.65 4.58 -3.75
CA GLU A 101 12.28 4.17 -3.40
C GLU A 101 11.39 5.35 -3.01
N LYS A 102 11.96 6.50 -2.69
CA LYS A 102 11.19 7.74 -2.50
C LYS A 102 10.34 8.09 -3.72
N PHE A 103 10.85 7.83 -4.92
CA PHE A 103 10.09 8.06 -6.16
C PHE A 103 8.91 7.10 -6.28
N ASP A 104 9.05 5.89 -5.76
CA ASP A 104 7.96 4.91 -5.73
C ASP A 104 6.82 5.42 -4.84
N VAL A 105 7.14 5.87 -3.64
CA VAL A 105 6.14 6.38 -2.69
C VAL A 105 5.47 7.66 -3.23
N GLU A 106 6.25 8.57 -3.82
CA GLU A 106 5.71 9.78 -4.46
C GLU A 106 4.72 9.45 -5.58
N ALA A 107 5.06 8.47 -6.43
CA ALA A 107 4.17 8.02 -7.50
C ALA A 107 2.88 7.41 -6.94
N MET A 108 2.98 6.64 -5.86
CA MET A 108 1.82 6.02 -5.23
C MET A 108 0.94 7.03 -4.51
N LEU A 109 1.51 8.04 -3.87
CA LEU A 109 0.74 9.13 -3.27
C LEU A 109 -0.03 9.91 -4.34
N SER A 110 0.63 10.24 -5.45
CA SER A 110 -0.02 10.89 -6.59
C SER A 110 -1.14 10.02 -7.17
N TYR A 111 -0.94 8.72 -7.26
CA TYR A 111 -1.98 7.79 -7.70
C TYR A 111 -3.20 7.83 -6.79
N CYS A 112 -3.01 7.83 -5.47
CA CYS A 112 -4.11 7.90 -4.52
C CYS A 112 -4.87 9.23 -4.61
N PHE A 113 -4.17 10.35 -4.66
CA PHE A 113 -4.80 11.68 -4.67
C PHE A 113 -5.38 12.04 -6.03
N ASP A 114 -4.63 11.82 -7.11
CA ASP A 114 -4.97 12.33 -8.43
C ASP A 114 -5.79 11.34 -9.26
N HIS A 115 -5.47 10.06 -9.19
CA HIS A 115 -6.17 9.03 -9.96
C HIS A 115 -7.37 8.46 -9.20
N LEU A 116 -7.18 8.05 -7.95
CA LEU A 116 -8.28 7.52 -7.13
C LEU A 116 -9.16 8.62 -6.55
N LYS A 117 -8.74 9.89 -6.63
CA LYS A 117 -9.49 11.07 -6.14
C LYS A 117 -9.84 10.98 -4.65
N LEU A 118 -8.93 10.43 -3.84
CA LEU A 118 -9.13 10.32 -2.40
C LEU A 118 -8.53 11.52 -1.67
N GLU A 119 -9.28 12.09 -0.74
CA GLU A 119 -8.83 13.25 0.04
C GLU A 119 -7.96 12.86 1.25
N ASN A 120 -8.21 11.67 1.78
CA ASN A 120 -7.51 11.17 2.96
C ASN A 120 -6.68 9.95 2.59
N VAL A 121 -5.38 10.03 2.80
CA VAL A 121 -4.46 8.91 2.59
C VAL A 121 -3.59 8.75 3.83
N TRP A 122 -3.63 7.54 4.42
CA TRP A 122 -2.77 7.16 5.53
C TRP A 122 -1.66 6.26 4.99
N VAL A 123 -0.42 6.60 5.31
CA VAL A 123 0.73 5.80 4.90
C VAL A 123 1.10 4.86 6.05
N THR A 124 1.15 3.57 5.75
CA THR A 124 1.50 2.54 6.73
C THR A 124 2.80 1.86 6.30
N GLY A 125 3.79 1.84 7.18
CA GLY A 125 5.06 1.17 6.93
C GLY A 125 5.28 -0.01 7.86
N TRP A 126 5.85 -1.09 7.30
CA TRP A 126 6.26 -2.26 8.06
C TRP A 126 7.75 -2.49 7.86
N SER A 127 8.56 -2.47 8.94
CA SER A 127 10.02 -2.65 8.89
C SER A 127 10.67 -1.64 7.92
N PHE A 128 11.28 -2.08 6.83
CA PHE A 128 11.84 -1.21 5.79
C PHE A 128 10.81 -0.19 5.26
N GLY A 129 9.56 -0.59 5.12
CA GLY A 129 8.47 0.32 4.72
C GLY A 129 8.27 1.48 5.68
N THR A 130 8.63 1.31 6.95
CA THR A 130 8.59 2.39 7.94
C THR A 130 9.57 3.51 7.59
N ASP A 131 10.76 3.18 7.14
CA ASP A 131 11.76 4.17 6.73
C ASP A 131 11.26 4.98 5.54
N LEU A 132 10.59 4.34 4.60
CA LEU A 132 9.98 5.01 3.46
C LEU A 132 8.84 5.93 3.90
N ALA A 133 8.00 5.47 4.83
CA ALA A 133 6.91 6.29 5.39
C ALA A 133 7.45 7.54 6.07
N LEU A 134 8.52 7.40 6.87
CA LEU A 134 9.16 8.52 7.56
C LEU A 134 9.75 9.55 6.61
N GLN A 135 10.32 9.12 5.48
CA GLN A 135 10.84 10.04 4.47
C GLN A 135 9.75 10.97 3.92
N HIS A 136 8.50 10.53 3.94
CA HIS A 136 7.36 11.28 3.40
C HIS A 136 6.46 11.89 4.47
N ALA A 137 6.85 11.81 5.75
CA ALA A 137 6.04 12.32 6.86
C ALA A 137 5.76 13.83 6.79
N LYS A 138 6.55 14.56 6.03
CA LYS A 138 6.39 16.01 5.83
C LYS A 138 5.65 16.37 4.55
N ASP A 139 5.21 15.40 3.75
CA ASP A 139 4.43 15.70 2.55
C ASP A 139 3.07 16.27 2.98
N PRO A 140 2.75 17.52 2.60
CA PRO A 140 1.51 18.17 3.06
C PRO A 140 0.23 17.55 2.49
N ARG A 141 0.36 16.67 1.49
CA ARG A 141 -0.79 16.04 0.86
C ARG A 141 -1.38 14.90 1.68
N HIS A 142 -0.57 14.22 2.50
CA HIS A 142 -1.12 13.20 3.38
C HIS A 142 -1.38 13.79 4.77
N LYS A 143 -2.50 13.43 5.33
CA LYS A 143 -2.78 13.73 6.73
C LYS A 143 -1.97 12.76 7.58
N GLU A 144 -1.54 13.23 8.73
CA GLU A 144 -0.79 12.40 9.68
C GLU A 144 -1.55 11.10 9.94
N GLY A 145 -1.14 10.06 9.27
CA GLY A 145 -1.65 8.72 9.48
C GLY A 145 -0.93 8.07 10.65
N ILE A 146 -1.56 7.07 11.22
CA ILE A 146 -0.95 6.26 12.26
C ILE A 146 0.23 5.50 11.64
N LEU A 147 1.44 5.91 11.98
CA LEU A 147 2.63 5.14 11.69
C LEU A 147 2.63 3.90 12.59
N TRP A 148 2.20 2.78 12.04
CA TRP A 148 2.41 1.51 12.71
C TRP A 148 3.85 1.07 12.49
N LEU A 149 4.67 1.30 13.51
CA LEU A 149 6.03 0.78 13.59
C LEU A 149 5.96 -0.68 14.05
N LEU A 150 5.62 -1.58 13.14
CA LEU A 150 5.73 -3.00 13.42
C LEU A 150 7.19 -3.42 13.18
N GLY A 151 7.94 -3.42 14.27
CA GLY A 151 9.25 -4.05 14.27
C GLY A 151 10.29 -3.35 13.41
N ALA A 152 10.79 -2.19 13.83
CA ALA A 152 12.07 -1.72 13.39
C ALA A 152 13.12 -2.74 13.88
N SER A 153 13.33 -3.80 13.13
CA SER A 153 14.51 -4.63 13.34
C SER A 153 15.68 -3.87 12.71
N LYS A 154 16.65 -3.63 13.52
CA LYS A 154 17.94 -3.18 13.04
C LYS A 154 18.51 -4.18 12.04
#